data_3e0b5d001d5497486eb5ab88fdb2894e
#
_entry.id   3e0b5d001d5497486eb5ab88fdb2894e
#
_cell.length_a   1.000
_cell.length_b   1.000
_cell.length_c   1.000
_cell.angle_alpha   90.00
_cell.angle_beta   90.00
_cell.angle_gamma   90.00
#
_symmetry.space_group_name_H-M   'P 1'
#
loop_
_entity.id
_entity.type
_entity.pdbx_description
1 polymer ?
#
loop_
_entity_poly.entity_id
_entity_poly.type
_entity_poly.pdbx_seq_one_letter_code
_entity_poly.pdbx_strand_id
1 'polypeptide(L)'
;MKRIIYHVDVNSAFLSWEATYRIHHLGGKLDLRTIPSAVGGDQEKRHGIILAKSIPAKKYRIQTGEPVVDAKRKCPELVLVLPNYELYNKASKALIRLLQEYTDKIEQYSIDEAFMDMTGCTHNPEQTAKELKDRVRERLGFTVNVGISENKLLAKMASDFQ
;
A
#
# COMPACT_ATOMS: atom_id res chain seq x y z
N MET A 1 -13.16 29.09 -5.30
CA MET A 1 -12.83 28.11 -4.24
C MET A 1 -11.58 27.37 -4.63
N LYS A 2 -10.64 27.30 -3.72
CA LYS A 2 -9.37 26.59 -3.92
C LYS A 2 -9.61 25.08 -4.00
N ARG A 3 -9.03 24.40 -5.00
CA ARG A 3 -9.16 22.94 -5.12
C ARG A 3 -8.36 22.24 -4.04
N ILE A 4 -8.92 21.17 -3.53
CA ILE A 4 -8.27 20.29 -2.53
C ILE A 4 -8.26 18.89 -3.12
N ILE A 5 -7.08 18.42 -3.52
CA ILE A 5 -6.88 17.10 -4.10
C ILE A 5 -6.03 16.26 -3.15
N TYR A 6 -6.53 15.08 -2.80
CA TYR A 6 -5.77 14.08 -2.09
C TYR A 6 -5.24 13.04 -3.08
N HIS A 7 -3.99 12.65 -2.89
CA HIS A 7 -3.44 11.42 -3.46
C HIS A 7 -3.25 10.41 -2.33
N VAL A 8 -3.93 9.28 -2.43
CA VAL A 8 -3.87 8.19 -1.44
C VAL A 8 -3.10 7.04 -2.03
N ASP A 9 -2.10 6.54 -1.31
CA ASP A 9 -1.18 5.51 -1.75
C ASP A 9 -0.96 4.49 -0.64
N VAL A 10 -1.17 3.21 -0.94
CA VAL A 10 -0.99 2.14 0.05
C VAL A 10 0.49 1.83 0.24
N ASN A 11 0.94 1.80 1.49
CA ASN A 11 2.33 1.48 1.83
C ASN A 11 2.62 0.01 1.57
N SER A 12 3.58 -0.29 0.68
CA SER A 12 3.98 -1.67 0.32
C SER A 12 2.77 -2.57 0.09
N ALA A 13 1.90 -2.18 -0.82
CA ALA A 13 0.53 -2.68 -0.95
C ALA A 13 0.41 -4.20 -0.91
N PHE A 14 1.09 -4.92 -1.79
CA PHE A 14 0.94 -6.37 -1.88
C PHE A 14 1.38 -7.07 -0.60
N LEU A 15 2.49 -6.65 -0.02
CA LEU A 15 2.98 -7.22 1.24
C LEU A 15 2.05 -6.90 2.40
N SER A 16 1.56 -5.67 2.49
CA SER A 16 0.65 -5.24 3.53
C SER A 16 -0.67 -6.00 3.48
N TRP A 17 -1.20 -6.22 2.29
CA TRP A 17 -2.44 -6.97 2.09
C TRP A 17 -2.26 -8.46 2.44
N GLU A 18 -1.13 -9.06 2.07
CA GLU A 18 -0.80 -10.44 2.47
C GLU A 18 -0.68 -10.55 3.99
N ALA A 19 0.03 -9.62 4.62
CA ALA A 19 0.22 -9.62 6.07
C ALA A 19 -1.11 -9.49 6.81
N THR A 20 -1.94 -8.55 6.39
CA THR A 20 -3.24 -8.29 6.99
C THR A 20 -4.16 -9.51 6.86
N TYR A 21 -4.21 -10.11 5.67
CA TYR A 21 -5.02 -11.30 5.42
C TYR A 21 -4.61 -12.47 6.31
N ARG A 22 -3.31 -12.73 6.42
CA ARG A 22 -2.80 -13.84 7.25
C ARG A 22 -3.13 -13.67 8.73
N ILE A 23 -3.04 -12.44 9.23
CA ILE A 23 -3.35 -12.15 10.64
C ILE A 23 -4.86 -12.25 10.90
N HIS A 24 -5.69 -11.60 10.07
CA HIS A 24 -7.12 -11.45 10.36
C HIS A 24 -7.98 -12.62 9.88
N HIS A 25 -7.57 -13.34 8.84
CA HIS A 25 -8.39 -14.39 8.25
C HIS A 25 -7.82 -15.80 8.41
N LEU A 26 -6.51 -15.95 8.54
CA LEU A 26 -5.86 -17.25 8.69
C LEU A 26 -5.38 -17.52 10.11
N GLY A 27 -5.61 -16.59 11.04
CA GLY A 27 -5.18 -16.73 12.43
C GLY A 27 -3.67 -16.75 12.64
N GLY A 28 -2.91 -16.21 11.67
CA GLY A 28 -1.46 -16.12 11.76
C GLY A 28 -1.01 -15.23 12.90
N LYS A 29 0.05 -15.64 13.59
CA LYS A 29 0.62 -14.86 14.67
C LYS A 29 1.79 -14.00 14.22
N LEU A 30 2.37 -14.31 13.06
CA LEU A 30 3.52 -13.61 12.52
C LEU A 30 3.08 -12.56 11.50
N ASP A 31 3.43 -11.30 11.78
CA ASP A 31 3.19 -10.20 10.85
C ASP A 31 4.37 -10.10 9.89
N LEU A 32 4.14 -10.34 8.60
CA LEU A 32 5.16 -10.28 7.56
C LEU A 32 5.85 -8.91 7.49
N ARG A 33 5.17 -7.85 7.94
CA ARG A 33 5.72 -6.49 7.93
C ARG A 33 6.85 -6.29 8.95
N THR A 34 6.95 -7.18 9.94
CA THR A 34 7.93 -7.07 11.04
C THR A 34 9.21 -7.87 10.79
N ILE A 35 9.26 -8.67 9.73
CA ILE A 35 10.42 -9.53 9.40
C ILE A 35 10.87 -9.27 7.96
N PRO A 36 12.11 -9.65 7.60
CA PRO A 36 12.53 -9.60 6.20
C PRO A 36 11.64 -10.51 5.36
N SER A 37 10.78 -9.91 4.56
CA SER A 37 9.82 -10.62 3.73
C SER A 37 9.55 -9.87 2.43
N ALA A 38 9.05 -10.60 1.44
CA ALA A 38 8.72 -10.04 0.15
C ALA A 38 7.60 -10.83 -0.52
N VAL A 39 6.86 -10.16 -1.39
CA VAL A 39 5.96 -10.81 -2.36
C VAL A 39 6.70 -10.90 -3.67
N GLY A 40 6.78 -12.09 -4.25
CA GLY A 40 7.49 -12.29 -5.50
C GLY A 40 7.12 -13.60 -6.18
N GLY A 41 7.59 -13.74 -7.41
CA GLY A 41 7.32 -14.93 -8.22
C GLY A 41 8.04 -16.17 -7.74
N ASP A 42 7.69 -17.29 -8.33
CA ASP A 42 8.21 -18.61 -8.00
C ASP A 42 9.71 -18.71 -8.32
N GLN A 43 10.52 -18.94 -7.31
CA GLN A 43 11.96 -19.08 -7.43
C GLN A 43 12.37 -20.28 -8.29
N GLU A 44 11.60 -21.38 -8.26
CA GLU A 44 11.90 -22.59 -9.01
C GLU A 44 11.84 -22.38 -10.52
N LYS A 45 10.99 -21.47 -10.96
CA LYS A 45 10.84 -21.14 -12.38
C LYS A 45 11.87 -20.14 -12.90
N ARG A 46 12.81 -19.67 -12.08
CA ARG A 46 13.91 -18.75 -12.40
C ARG A 46 13.51 -17.38 -12.97
N HIS A 47 12.22 -17.05 -13.02
CA HIS A 47 11.73 -15.81 -13.63
C HIS A 47 11.02 -14.88 -12.64
N GLY A 48 11.06 -15.21 -11.34
CA GLY A 48 10.39 -14.42 -10.33
C GLY A 48 11.14 -13.12 -10.03
N ILE A 49 10.39 -12.05 -9.88
CA ILE A 49 10.90 -10.74 -9.42
C ILE A 49 10.21 -10.34 -8.13
N ILE A 50 10.85 -9.44 -7.39
CA ILE A 50 10.28 -8.85 -6.18
C ILE A 50 9.24 -7.80 -6.57
N LEU A 51 7.99 -8.01 -6.14
CA LEU A 51 6.88 -7.09 -6.40
C LEU A 51 6.66 -6.11 -5.24
N ALA A 52 6.89 -6.56 -4.01
CA ALA A 52 6.80 -5.74 -2.81
C ALA A 52 7.71 -6.33 -1.74
N LYS A 53 8.15 -5.48 -0.81
CA LYS A 53 9.07 -5.89 0.25
C LYS A 53 8.70 -5.23 1.57
N SER A 54 9.08 -5.87 2.68
CA SER A 54 8.94 -5.29 4.01
C SER A 54 10.02 -4.24 4.28
N ILE A 55 9.79 -3.40 5.28
CA ILE A 55 10.80 -2.44 5.75
C ILE A 55 12.07 -3.18 6.24
N PRO A 56 11.96 -4.26 7.05
CA PRO A 56 13.15 -5.04 7.40
C PRO A 56 13.92 -5.59 6.18
N ALA A 57 13.24 -6.01 5.12
CA ALA A 57 13.90 -6.46 3.89
C ALA A 57 14.67 -5.33 3.19
N LYS A 58 14.17 -4.10 3.29
CA LYS A 58 14.83 -2.93 2.70
C LYS A 58 16.24 -2.71 3.26
N LYS A 59 16.49 -3.10 4.51
CA LYS A 59 17.81 -2.99 5.15
C LYS A 59 18.87 -3.85 4.47
N TYR A 60 18.47 -4.92 3.78
CA TYR A 60 19.35 -5.79 3.01
C TYR A 60 19.54 -5.31 1.56
N ARG A 61 19.09 -4.10 1.25
CA ARG A 61 19.15 -3.48 -0.10
C ARG A 61 18.37 -4.26 -1.16
N ILE A 62 17.34 -4.98 -0.74
CA ILE A 62 16.41 -5.65 -1.65
C ILE A 62 15.57 -4.58 -2.35
N GLN A 63 15.49 -4.64 -3.67
CA GLN A 63 14.78 -3.65 -4.49
C GLN A 63 13.59 -4.30 -5.20
N THR A 64 12.52 -3.53 -5.34
CA THR A 64 11.37 -3.93 -6.16
C THR A 64 11.82 -4.07 -7.62
N GLY A 65 11.43 -5.16 -8.24
CA GLY A 65 11.79 -5.46 -9.61
C GLY A 65 13.05 -6.30 -9.77
N GLU A 66 13.86 -6.50 -8.70
CA GLU A 66 15.04 -7.35 -8.82
C GLU A 66 14.65 -8.84 -8.83
N PRO A 67 15.51 -9.71 -9.41
CA PRO A 67 15.27 -11.13 -9.38
C PRO A 67 15.22 -11.70 -7.95
N VAL A 68 14.31 -12.64 -7.70
CA VAL A 68 14.18 -13.30 -6.40
C VAL A 68 15.49 -13.97 -5.99
N VAL A 69 16.24 -14.53 -6.95
CA VAL A 69 17.53 -15.17 -6.69
C VAL A 69 18.52 -14.19 -6.05
N ASP A 70 18.57 -12.96 -6.58
CA ASP A 70 19.47 -11.92 -6.05
C ASP A 70 19.03 -11.47 -4.65
N ALA A 71 17.72 -11.31 -4.44
CA ALA A 71 17.18 -10.96 -3.12
C ALA A 71 17.51 -12.02 -2.07
N LYS A 72 17.41 -13.30 -2.42
CA LYS A 72 17.76 -14.43 -1.53
C LYS A 72 19.25 -14.47 -1.22
N ARG A 73 20.10 -14.07 -2.15
CA ARG A 73 21.55 -13.96 -1.87
C ARG A 73 21.84 -12.87 -0.85
N LYS A 74 21.16 -11.72 -0.95
CA LYS A 74 21.32 -10.61 -0.01
C LYS A 74 20.77 -10.94 1.36
N CYS A 75 19.69 -11.70 1.42
CA CYS A 75 19.02 -12.11 2.66
C CYS A 75 18.57 -13.56 2.56
N PRO A 76 19.42 -14.54 2.97
CA PRO A 76 19.06 -15.96 2.88
C PRO A 76 17.80 -16.33 3.68
N GLU A 77 17.51 -15.60 4.75
CA GLU A 77 16.34 -15.81 5.61
C GLU A 77 15.07 -15.12 5.13
N LEU A 78 15.10 -14.50 3.96
CA LEU A 78 13.95 -13.80 3.40
C LEU A 78 12.75 -14.73 3.25
N VAL A 79 11.63 -14.34 3.84
CA VAL A 79 10.35 -15.06 3.68
C VAL A 79 9.70 -14.58 2.39
N LEU A 80 9.58 -15.48 1.42
CA LEU A 80 8.99 -15.16 0.14
C LEU A 80 7.56 -15.69 0.07
N VAL A 81 6.64 -14.84 -0.36
CA VAL A 81 5.22 -15.17 -0.50
C VAL A 81 4.82 -14.97 -1.96
N LEU A 82 4.15 -15.97 -2.54
CA LEU A 82 3.62 -15.85 -3.90
C LEU A 82 2.49 -14.82 -3.96
N PRO A 83 2.39 -14.04 -5.06
CA PRO A 83 1.35 -13.03 -5.17
C PRO A 83 -0.05 -13.65 -5.26
N ASN A 84 -1.01 -13.00 -4.61
CA ASN A 84 -2.42 -13.37 -4.63
C ASN A 84 -3.24 -12.19 -5.16
N TYR A 85 -3.35 -12.09 -6.48
CA TYR A 85 -4.00 -10.96 -7.14
C TYR A 85 -5.50 -10.86 -6.84
N GLU A 86 -6.17 -11.97 -6.57
CA GLU A 86 -7.58 -11.95 -6.17
C GLU A 86 -7.75 -11.21 -4.83
N LEU A 87 -6.89 -11.53 -3.87
CA LEU A 87 -6.85 -10.84 -2.58
C LEU A 87 -6.58 -9.34 -2.75
N TYR A 88 -5.63 -8.98 -3.60
CA TYR A 88 -5.24 -7.58 -3.82
C TYR A 88 -6.37 -6.78 -4.46
N ASN A 89 -7.10 -7.38 -5.39
CA ASN A 89 -8.27 -6.75 -5.99
C ASN A 89 -9.36 -6.50 -4.94
N LYS A 90 -9.60 -7.44 -4.05
CA LYS A 90 -10.58 -7.29 -2.95
C LYS A 90 -10.17 -6.19 -1.99
N ALA A 91 -8.88 -6.15 -1.61
CA ALA A 91 -8.35 -5.13 -0.71
C ALA A 91 -8.43 -3.74 -1.33
N SER A 92 -8.08 -3.63 -2.61
CA SER A 92 -8.19 -2.38 -3.36
C SER A 92 -9.63 -1.85 -3.39
N LYS A 93 -10.59 -2.73 -3.68
CA LYS A 93 -12.02 -2.35 -3.69
C LYS A 93 -12.50 -1.92 -2.30
N ALA A 94 -12.04 -2.58 -1.24
CA ALA A 94 -12.39 -2.21 0.13
C ALA A 94 -11.86 -0.81 0.46
N LEU A 95 -10.64 -0.49 0.04
CA LEU A 95 -10.08 0.86 0.21
C LEU A 95 -10.94 1.89 -0.52
N ILE A 96 -11.26 1.66 -1.79
CA ILE A 96 -12.07 2.60 -2.57
C ILE A 96 -13.44 2.85 -1.92
N ARG A 97 -14.08 1.80 -1.40
CA ARG A 97 -15.36 1.94 -0.68
C ARG A 97 -15.22 2.83 0.56
N LEU A 98 -14.13 2.70 1.29
CA LEU A 98 -13.86 3.55 2.45
C LEU A 98 -13.67 5.02 2.00
N LEU A 99 -12.90 5.26 0.94
CA LEU A 99 -12.68 6.61 0.40
C LEU A 99 -13.99 7.26 -0.06
N GLN A 100 -14.93 6.47 -0.56
CA GLN A 100 -16.24 6.96 -0.99
C GLN A 100 -17.10 7.50 0.16
N GLU A 101 -16.76 7.20 1.41
CA GLU A 101 -17.41 7.80 2.57
C GLU A 101 -17.06 9.30 2.73
N TYR A 102 -15.99 9.76 2.09
CA TYR A 102 -15.51 11.16 2.17
C TYR A 102 -15.91 12.00 0.98
N THR A 103 -15.92 11.42 -0.22
CA THR A 103 -16.29 12.11 -1.46
C THR A 103 -16.72 11.09 -2.51
N ASP A 104 -17.60 11.48 -3.40
CA ASP A 104 -17.98 10.68 -4.57
C ASP A 104 -17.04 10.89 -5.77
N LYS A 105 -16.17 11.89 -5.69
CA LYS A 105 -15.23 12.25 -6.77
C LYS A 105 -13.89 11.57 -6.55
N ILE A 106 -13.82 10.29 -6.92
CA ILE A 106 -12.63 9.46 -6.77
C ILE A 106 -12.20 8.96 -8.15
N GLU A 107 -10.91 9.11 -8.43
CA GLU A 107 -10.27 8.52 -9.61
C GLU A 107 -9.28 7.48 -9.15
N GLN A 108 -9.55 6.22 -9.44
CA GLN A 108 -8.60 5.16 -9.15
C GLN A 108 -7.51 5.17 -10.22
N TYR A 109 -6.28 5.51 -9.79
CA TYR A 109 -5.14 5.62 -10.69
C TYR A 109 -4.46 4.27 -10.94
N SER A 110 -4.36 3.45 -9.89
CA SER A 110 -3.82 2.09 -9.96
C SER A 110 -4.48 1.24 -8.86
N ILE A 111 -4.06 -0.01 -8.72
CA ILE A 111 -4.62 -0.92 -7.71
C ILE A 111 -4.40 -0.41 -6.28
N ASP A 112 -3.35 0.37 -6.05
CA ASP A 112 -2.95 0.85 -4.73
C ASP A 112 -2.93 2.37 -4.60
N GLU A 113 -3.39 3.10 -5.62
CA GLU A 113 -3.38 4.56 -5.64
C GLU A 113 -4.72 5.13 -6.11
N ALA A 114 -5.14 6.21 -5.48
CA ALA A 114 -6.35 6.93 -5.90
C ALA A 114 -6.21 8.43 -5.67
N PHE A 115 -6.87 9.20 -6.51
CA PHE A 115 -7.05 10.64 -6.30
C PHE A 115 -8.46 10.90 -5.80
N MET A 116 -8.58 11.83 -4.86
CA MET A 116 -9.87 12.27 -4.31
C MET A 116 -10.00 13.77 -4.46
N ASP A 117 -11.09 14.23 -5.04
CA ASP A 117 -11.40 15.65 -5.02
C ASP A 117 -12.18 15.97 -3.74
N MET A 118 -11.48 16.58 -2.79
CA MET A 118 -12.02 16.93 -1.48
C MET A 118 -12.50 18.38 -1.40
N THR A 119 -12.55 19.09 -2.53
CA THR A 119 -13.02 20.47 -2.59
C THR A 119 -14.44 20.56 -2.05
N GLY A 120 -14.64 21.37 -1.01
CA GLY A 120 -15.95 21.52 -0.36
C GLY A 120 -16.33 20.39 0.58
N CYS A 121 -15.50 19.35 0.70
CA CYS A 121 -15.79 18.18 1.55
C CYS A 121 -15.06 18.23 2.91
N THR A 122 -14.18 19.19 3.10
CA THR A 122 -13.43 19.34 4.34
C THR A 122 -13.15 20.79 4.67
N HIS A 123 -13.19 21.13 5.96
CA HIS A 123 -12.81 22.45 6.48
C HIS A 123 -11.35 22.47 6.91
N ASN A 124 -10.76 21.32 7.20
CA ASN A 124 -9.36 21.17 7.60
C ASN A 124 -8.77 19.97 6.86
N PRO A 125 -8.15 20.20 5.69
CA PRO A 125 -7.64 19.08 4.86
C PRO A 125 -6.65 18.17 5.59
N GLU A 126 -5.75 18.74 6.39
CA GLU A 126 -4.74 17.96 7.11
C GLU A 126 -5.36 17.07 8.19
N GLN A 127 -6.32 17.60 8.94
CA GLN A 127 -7.01 16.85 9.98
C GLN A 127 -7.87 15.73 9.37
N THR A 128 -8.57 16.03 8.29
CA THR A 128 -9.39 15.01 7.58
C THR A 128 -8.49 13.90 7.01
N ALA A 129 -7.33 14.25 6.48
CA ALA A 129 -6.37 13.25 5.97
C ALA A 129 -5.87 12.35 7.11
N LYS A 130 -5.59 12.90 8.27
CA LYS A 130 -5.17 12.13 9.46
C LYS A 130 -6.28 11.16 9.89
N GLU A 131 -7.52 11.61 9.95
CA GLU A 131 -8.67 10.78 10.29
C GLU A 131 -8.84 9.65 9.27
N LEU A 132 -8.67 9.95 7.99
CA LEU A 132 -8.75 8.96 6.92
C LEU A 132 -7.67 7.89 7.07
N LYS A 133 -6.43 8.29 7.33
CA LYS A 133 -5.31 7.36 7.56
C LYS A 133 -5.59 6.45 8.76
N ASP A 134 -6.07 7.01 9.85
CA ASP A 134 -6.40 6.24 11.07
C ASP A 134 -7.54 5.27 10.80
N ARG A 135 -8.56 5.70 10.06
CA ARG A 135 -9.71 4.86 9.71
C ARG A 135 -9.31 3.68 8.81
N VAL A 136 -8.45 3.92 7.83
CA VAL A 136 -7.93 2.84 6.97
C VAL A 136 -7.20 1.81 7.83
N ARG A 137 -6.31 2.26 8.71
CA ARG A 137 -5.55 1.37 9.58
C ARG A 137 -6.47 0.55 10.51
N GLU A 138 -7.45 1.20 11.13
CA GLU A 138 -8.35 0.55 12.10
C GLU A 138 -9.31 -0.43 11.43
N ARG A 139 -9.89 -0.05 10.29
CA ARG A 139 -10.92 -0.85 9.62
C ARG A 139 -10.38 -1.87 8.64
N LEU A 140 -9.27 -1.56 7.97
CA LEU A 140 -8.73 -2.41 6.91
C LEU A 140 -7.39 -3.07 7.29
N GLY A 141 -6.69 -2.56 8.31
CA GLY A 141 -5.50 -3.20 8.85
C GLY A 141 -4.18 -2.89 8.12
N PHE A 142 -4.19 -2.02 7.11
CA PHE A 142 -2.99 -1.56 6.44
C PHE A 142 -2.91 -0.04 6.47
N THR A 143 -1.79 0.52 6.05
CA THR A 143 -1.56 1.96 6.12
C THR A 143 -1.46 2.60 4.73
N VAL A 144 -1.84 3.88 4.67
CA VAL A 144 -1.73 4.67 3.45
C VAL A 144 -0.98 5.97 3.73
N ASN A 145 -0.37 6.52 2.69
CA ASN A 145 0.10 7.90 2.68
C ASN A 145 -0.93 8.76 1.97
N VAL A 146 -1.08 10.00 2.43
CA VAL A 146 -1.99 10.98 1.81
C VAL A 146 -1.21 12.25 1.52
N GLY A 147 -1.10 12.58 0.24
CA GLY A 147 -0.56 13.86 -0.20
C GLY A 147 -1.71 14.83 -0.52
N ILE A 148 -1.55 16.08 -0.15
CA ILE A 148 -2.57 17.12 -0.29
C ILE A 148 -2.01 18.27 -1.11
N SER A 149 -2.73 18.68 -2.16
CA SER A 149 -2.37 19.86 -2.94
C SER A 149 -3.56 20.37 -3.74
N GLU A 150 -3.31 21.32 -4.62
CA GLU A 150 -4.33 21.93 -5.48
C GLU A 150 -4.55 21.16 -6.80
N ASN A 151 -3.60 20.28 -7.15
CA ASN A 151 -3.70 19.47 -8.37
C ASN A 151 -3.12 18.07 -8.13
N LYS A 152 -3.40 17.17 -9.06
CA LYS A 152 -3.02 15.75 -8.95
C LYS A 152 -1.50 15.55 -8.88
N LEU A 153 -0.75 16.24 -9.73
CA LEU A 153 0.71 16.08 -9.78
C LEU A 153 1.36 16.43 -8.43
N LEU A 154 1.02 17.58 -7.88
CA LEU A 154 1.57 18.04 -6.61
C LEU A 154 1.09 17.17 -5.44
N ALA A 155 -0.16 16.71 -5.46
CA ALA A 155 -0.68 15.80 -4.43
C ALA A 155 0.09 14.48 -4.43
N LYS A 156 0.36 13.92 -5.62
CA LYS A 156 1.14 12.68 -5.74
C LYS A 156 2.58 12.89 -5.24
N MET A 157 3.21 13.98 -5.62
CA MET A 157 4.56 14.32 -5.15
C MET A 157 4.58 14.45 -3.62
N ALA A 158 3.58 15.11 -3.03
CA ALA A 158 3.48 15.26 -1.58
C ALA A 158 3.35 13.91 -0.86
N SER A 159 2.61 12.95 -1.41
CA SER A 159 2.48 11.62 -0.80
C SER A 159 3.79 10.83 -0.81
N ASP A 160 4.68 11.08 -1.79
CA ASP A 160 5.96 10.39 -1.91
C ASP A 160 6.99 10.85 -0.86
N PHE A 161 6.76 11.99 -0.21
CA PHE A 161 7.68 12.56 0.79
C PHE A 161 7.36 12.15 2.24
N GLN A 162 6.43 11.24 2.46
CA GLN A 162 6.03 10.80 3.81
C GLN A 162 6.68 9.50 4.23
#